data_87e7854ad833b59eff874c0490ed717e
#
_entry.id   87e7854ad833b59eff874c0490ed717e
#
_cell.length_a   1.000
_cell.length_b   1.000
_cell.length_c   1.000
_cell.angle_alpha   90.00
_cell.angle_beta   90.00
_cell.angle_gamma   90.00
#
_symmetry.space_group_name_H-M   'P 1'
#
loop_
_entity.id
_entity.type
_entity.pdbx_description
1 polymer ?
#
loop_
_entity_poly.entity_id
_entity_poly.type
_entity_poly.pdbx_seq_one_letter_code
_entity_poly.pdbx_strand_id
1 'polypeptide(L)'
;MIMLKKWMRYMLLAACCLTLTGCARKETGSELLTETKDAVVPVDGKVDPVVEKTPEGTAFHLYYGDENAENIVQKTVYVDKVTEDSVMEQLAQALKLDSNIRLKKISFGMHGGDKVVMLDFNQAFADYMKKLSQSGETVVMGSITNTFLDCYQSELLLVTVEGKVLDTGREAYEEYLEWYPYVESSYKVVDAKLEQDGVSITYPQIEGLGDARMQEKWNDIIRSTEERAMEGWLSGGESQDDSYEVSYVVKTMTPDTLSILMNGNICEQGAVHPYSFKYTYNIDLNTGESIRLADHVDVDRLAENLFAGTGYYVEESAADYFRERLEAIYGTPDSLARSLAGYDYAEDGSAPYGYSYLENGKVWICMEVPHALGDYMEIELDTQQ
;
A
#
# COMPACT_ATOMS: atom_id res chain seq x y z
N MET A 1 -21.99 16.82 -1.72
CA MET A 1 -23.20 17.07 -2.55
C MET A 1 -23.47 15.90 -3.53
N ILE A 2 -22.68 14.84 -3.49
CA ILE A 2 -22.84 13.64 -4.34
C ILE A 2 -23.52 12.49 -3.57
N MET A 3 -23.40 12.41 -2.26
CA MET A 3 -24.04 11.36 -1.43
C MET A 3 -25.58 11.48 -1.30
N LEU A 4 -26.15 12.65 -1.49
CA LEU A 4 -27.61 12.85 -1.33
C LEU A 4 -28.45 12.35 -2.53
N LYS A 5 -27.81 12.07 -3.68
CA LYS A 5 -28.50 11.54 -4.88
C LYS A 5 -28.67 10.02 -4.91
N LYS A 6 -27.89 9.27 -4.12
CA LYS A 6 -27.97 7.79 -4.07
C LYS A 6 -29.14 7.26 -3.23
N TRP A 7 -29.58 8.00 -2.21
CA TRP A 7 -30.67 7.56 -1.32
C TRP A 7 -32.08 7.68 -1.89
N MET A 8 -32.26 8.39 -3.00
CA MET A 8 -33.60 8.62 -3.58
C MET A 8 -34.00 7.57 -4.63
N ARG A 9 -33.13 6.61 -4.99
CA ARG A 9 -33.44 5.54 -5.96
C ARG A 9 -34.02 4.26 -5.33
N TYR A 10 -33.99 4.10 -4.03
CA TYR A 10 -34.43 2.86 -3.34
C TYR A 10 -35.89 2.89 -2.84
N MET A 11 -36.71 3.90 -3.17
CA MET A 11 -38.08 4.00 -2.65
C MET A 11 -39.20 3.84 -3.70
N LEU A 12 -38.94 3.34 -4.89
CA LEU A 12 -39.95 3.23 -5.92
C LEU A 12 -39.87 1.94 -6.73
N LEU A 13 -40.08 0.78 -6.07
CA LEU A 13 -40.42 -0.46 -6.77
C LEU A 13 -41.07 -1.45 -5.80
N ALA A 14 -42.27 -1.16 -5.41
CA ALA A 14 -43.21 -2.13 -4.87
C ALA A 14 -44.60 -1.79 -5.44
N ALA A 15 -45.01 -2.48 -6.47
CA ALA A 15 -46.38 -2.85 -6.84
C ALA A 15 -46.51 -3.08 -8.35
N CYS A 16 -46.60 -4.32 -8.76
CA CYS A 16 -47.68 -4.84 -9.58
C CYS A 16 -47.39 -6.29 -9.99
N CYS A 17 -47.97 -7.21 -9.25
CA CYS A 17 -48.31 -8.56 -9.75
C CYS A 17 -49.57 -8.47 -10.60
N LEU A 18 -49.67 -9.22 -11.68
CA LEU A 18 -50.74 -10.15 -11.99
C LEU A 18 -50.79 -10.58 -13.48
N THR A 19 -50.59 -11.90 -13.64
CA THR A 19 -51.28 -12.87 -14.54
C THR A 19 -51.21 -12.74 -16.04
N LEU A 20 -50.82 -13.76 -16.74
CA LEU A 20 -51.66 -14.82 -17.31
C LEU A 20 -50.87 -15.84 -18.17
N THR A 21 -51.20 -17.06 -17.93
CA THR A 21 -50.97 -18.35 -18.60
C THR A 21 -50.98 -18.39 -20.14
N GLY A 22 -50.16 -19.26 -20.72
CA GLY A 22 -50.34 -19.76 -22.07
C GLY A 22 -49.28 -20.79 -22.55
N CYS A 23 -49.70 -22.01 -22.75
CA CYS A 23 -48.95 -23.23 -23.03
C CYS A 23 -48.16 -23.31 -24.35
N ALA A 24 -47.08 -24.10 -24.24
CA ALA A 24 -46.62 -25.23 -25.14
C ALA A 24 -45.88 -24.92 -26.45
N ARG A 25 -44.63 -25.36 -26.61
CA ARG A 25 -44.19 -26.59 -27.29
C ARG A 25 -42.71 -26.52 -27.72
N LYS A 26 -42.01 -27.59 -27.47
CA LYS A 26 -40.67 -28.09 -27.88
C LYS A 26 -40.13 -27.59 -29.24
N GLU A 27 -38.83 -27.28 -29.33
CA GLU A 27 -37.76 -28.17 -29.87
C GLU A 27 -36.38 -27.51 -29.88
N THR A 28 -35.43 -28.26 -29.33
CA THR A 28 -34.04 -28.51 -29.72
C THR A 28 -33.14 -27.42 -30.30
N GLY A 29 -32.05 -27.21 -29.63
CA GLY A 29 -30.77 -26.99 -30.28
C GLY A 29 -30.15 -25.67 -30.12
N SER A 30 -29.08 -25.60 -29.30
CA SER A 30 -27.93 -24.74 -29.52
C SER A 30 -28.22 -23.31 -29.95
N GLU A 31 -28.36 -22.47 -28.95
CA GLU A 31 -28.07 -21.01 -28.98
C GLU A 31 -28.73 -20.37 -27.76
N LEU A 32 -28.05 -20.44 -26.62
CA LEU A 32 -28.56 -19.85 -25.38
C LEU A 32 -27.84 -18.52 -25.12
N LEU A 33 -27.96 -17.59 -26.07
CA LEU A 33 -27.65 -16.16 -25.86
C LEU A 33 -28.56 -15.24 -26.71
N THR A 34 -29.83 -15.64 -26.98
CA THR A 34 -30.78 -14.76 -27.64
C THR A 34 -32.14 -14.89 -27.04
N GLU A 35 -32.59 -13.82 -26.47
CA GLU A 35 -33.93 -13.36 -26.05
C GLU A 35 -34.05 -13.10 -24.54
N THR A 36 -33.30 -12.10 -24.06
CA THR A 36 -33.76 -11.28 -22.95
C THR A 36 -33.63 -9.82 -23.36
N LYS A 37 -34.59 -8.98 -22.96
CA LYS A 37 -34.58 -7.52 -23.15
C LYS A 37 -33.37 -6.82 -22.56
N ASP A 38 -32.41 -7.57 -22.01
CA ASP A 38 -31.30 -7.16 -21.17
C ASP A 38 -29.93 -7.67 -21.68
N ALA A 39 -29.78 -7.89 -22.99
CA ALA A 39 -28.50 -8.31 -23.56
C ALA A 39 -27.48 -7.19 -23.48
N VAL A 40 -26.23 -7.53 -23.09
CA VAL A 40 -25.09 -6.62 -23.16
C VAL A 40 -24.86 -6.21 -24.62
N VAL A 41 -24.80 -4.94 -24.88
CA VAL A 41 -24.38 -4.40 -26.16
C VAL A 41 -22.85 -4.31 -26.14
N PRO A 42 -22.10 -5.13 -26.93
CA PRO A 42 -20.64 -5.09 -26.94
C PRO A 42 -20.13 -3.70 -27.35
N VAL A 43 -19.07 -3.24 -26.69
CA VAL A 43 -18.32 -2.07 -27.12
C VAL A 43 -17.14 -2.56 -27.95
N ASP A 44 -17.11 -2.15 -29.24
CA ASP A 44 -16.00 -2.45 -30.13
C ASP A 44 -14.81 -1.58 -29.80
N GLY A 45 -13.67 -2.20 -29.52
CA GLY A 45 -12.39 -1.54 -29.26
C GLY A 45 -11.78 -1.92 -27.92
N LYS A 46 -10.53 -1.49 -27.75
CA LYS A 46 -9.79 -1.65 -26.51
C LYS A 46 -10.25 -0.58 -25.52
N VAL A 47 -10.71 -1.00 -24.35
CA VAL A 47 -10.98 -0.08 -23.23
C VAL A 47 -9.73 -0.08 -22.34
N ASP A 48 -9.07 1.06 -22.24
CA ASP A 48 -7.91 1.19 -21.36
C ASP A 48 -8.36 1.49 -19.91
N PRO A 49 -7.63 1.01 -18.90
CA PRO A 49 -7.90 1.31 -17.50
C PRO A 49 -7.82 2.81 -17.24
N VAL A 50 -8.66 3.30 -16.33
CA VAL A 50 -8.56 4.66 -15.80
C VAL A 50 -7.60 4.64 -14.63
N VAL A 51 -6.45 5.28 -14.79
CA VAL A 51 -5.34 5.16 -13.85
C VAL A 51 -4.75 6.53 -13.53
N GLU A 52 -4.21 6.66 -12.33
CA GLU A 52 -3.42 7.79 -11.91
C GLU A 52 -1.95 7.56 -12.25
N LYS A 53 -1.29 8.55 -12.88
CA LYS A 53 0.15 8.51 -13.12
C LYS A 53 0.85 9.31 -12.06
N THR A 54 1.74 8.65 -11.35
CA THR A 54 2.59 9.23 -10.33
C THR A 54 4.07 9.08 -10.70
N PRO A 55 5.00 9.74 -10.00
CA PRO A 55 6.43 9.51 -10.20
C PRO A 55 6.86 8.05 -9.98
N GLU A 56 6.14 7.30 -9.12
CA GLU A 56 6.41 5.89 -8.79
C GLU A 56 5.92 4.92 -9.87
N GLY A 57 5.11 5.37 -10.81
CA GLY A 57 4.52 4.54 -11.84
C GLY A 57 3.05 4.85 -12.10
N THR A 58 2.31 3.83 -12.53
CA THR A 58 0.87 3.95 -12.73
C THR A 58 0.14 3.28 -11.55
N ALA A 59 -0.68 4.04 -10.84
CA ALA A 59 -1.40 3.57 -9.66
C ALA A 59 -2.80 3.05 -10.01
N PHE A 60 -3.25 2.02 -9.29
CA PHE A 60 -4.64 1.58 -9.24
C PHE A 60 -5.01 1.07 -7.84
N HIS A 61 -6.30 1.02 -7.54
CA HIS A 61 -6.76 0.46 -6.27
C HIS A 61 -6.99 -1.05 -6.40
N LEU A 62 -6.33 -1.79 -5.50
CA LEU A 62 -6.50 -3.22 -5.34
C LEU A 62 -7.40 -3.49 -4.14
N TYR A 63 -8.46 -4.27 -4.33
CA TYR A 63 -9.34 -4.73 -3.26
C TYR A 63 -9.01 -6.16 -2.91
N TYR A 64 -8.91 -6.50 -1.62
CA TYR A 64 -8.51 -7.84 -1.16
C TYR A 64 -9.08 -8.14 0.22
N GLY A 65 -9.02 -9.40 0.65
CA GLY A 65 -9.49 -9.79 1.98
C GLY A 65 -8.53 -9.34 3.08
N ASP A 66 -9.08 -8.90 4.21
CA ASP A 66 -8.30 -8.70 5.43
C ASP A 66 -7.71 -10.04 5.93
N GLU A 67 -6.86 -10.00 6.95
CA GLU A 67 -6.17 -11.19 7.50
C GLU A 67 -7.12 -12.32 7.93
N ASN A 68 -8.34 -11.98 8.35
CA ASN A 68 -9.36 -12.93 8.77
C ASN A 68 -10.26 -13.38 7.61
N ALA A 69 -10.11 -12.82 6.41
CA ALA A 69 -10.99 -12.99 5.26
C ALA A 69 -12.48 -12.70 5.60
N GLU A 70 -12.72 -11.72 6.46
CA GLU A 70 -14.06 -11.29 6.88
C GLU A 70 -14.52 -10.04 6.15
N ASN A 71 -13.56 -9.13 5.81
CA ASN A 71 -13.84 -7.88 5.13
C ASN A 71 -13.01 -7.76 3.86
N ILE A 72 -13.53 -6.98 2.91
CA ILE A 72 -12.77 -6.51 1.76
C ILE A 72 -12.16 -5.18 2.17
N VAL A 73 -10.85 -5.03 1.97
CA VAL A 73 -10.08 -3.81 2.22
C VAL A 73 -9.47 -3.32 0.91
N GLN A 74 -9.04 -2.07 0.86
CA GLN A 74 -8.47 -1.44 -0.32
C GLN A 74 -7.02 -1.04 -0.06
N LYS A 75 -6.16 -1.17 -1.09
CA LYS A 75 -4.83 -0.56 -1.11
C LYS A 75 -4.52 0.04 -2.49
N THR A 76 -3.62 1.02 -2.52
CA THR A 76 -3.05 1.53 -3.77
C THR A 76 -1.86 0.67 -4.18
N VAL A 77 -1.82 0.26 -5.43
CA VAL A 77 -0.72 -0.52 -6.02
C VAL A 77 -0.10 0.27 -7.16
N TYR A 78 1.23 0.27 -7.21
CA TYR A 78 2.02 0.92 -8.25
C TYR A 78 2.62 -0.15 -9.17
N VAL A 79 2.43 0.04 -10.47
CA VAL A 79 2.97 -0.85 -11.52
C VAL A 79 3.48 0.01 -12.69
N ASP A 80 4.40 -0.51 -13.48
CA ASP A 80 4.89 0.19 -14.67
C ASP A 80 3.75 0.59 -15.61
N LYS A 81 2.81 -0.36 -15.79
CA LYS A 81 1.62 -0.17 -16.61
C LYS A 81 0.47 -1.01 -16.09
N VAL A 82 -0.69 -0.40 -15.90
CA VAL A 82 -1.91 -1.13 -15.57
C VAL A 82 -2.45 -1.81 -16.82
N THR A 83 -2.50 -3.13 -16.76
CA THR A 83 -3.05 -4.03 -17.78
C THR A 83 -3.86 -5.11 -17.08
N GLU A 84 -4.69 -5.84 -17.84
CA GLU A 84 -5.39 -7.00 -17.28
C GLU A 84 -4.44 -8.02 -16.62
N ASP A 85 -3.26 -8.23 -17.18
CA ASP A 85 -2.26 -9.15 -16.62
C ASP A 85 -1.68 -8.63 -15.31
N SER A 86 -1.27 -7.35 -15.24
CA SER A 86 -0.72 -6.78 -14.01
C SER A 86 -1.77 -6.68 -12.89
N VAL A 87 -3.03 -6.37 -13.21
CA VAL A 87 -4.13 -6.39 -12.24
C VAL A 87 -4.36 -7.80 -11.70
N MET A 88 -4.39 -8.80 -12.58
CA MET A 88 -4.55 -10.19 -12.18
C MET A 88 -3.38 -10.74 -11.37
N GLU A 89 -2.15 -10.32 -11.68
CA GLU A 89 -0.96 -10.67 -10.91
C GLU A 89 -1.06 -10.17 -9.47
N GLN A 90 -1.41 -8.89 -9.29
CA GLN A 90 -1.59 -8.31 -7.96
C GLN A 90 -2.76 -8.95 -7.19
N LEU A 91 -3.88 -9.22 -7.86
CA LEU A 91 -5.01 -9.95 -7.26
C LEU A 91 -4.61 -11.37 -6.85
N ALA A 92 -3.88 -12.09 -7.72
CA ALA A 92 -3.45 -13.45 -7.45
C ALA A 92 -2.52 -13.52 -6.23
N GLN A 93 -1.62 -12.55 -6.09
CA GLN A 93 -0.74 -12.42 -4.93
C GLN A 93 -1.54 -12.11 -3.66
N ALA A 94 -2.37 -11.07 -3.68
CA ALA A 94 -3.12 -10.61 -2.52
C ALA A 94 -4.15 -11.64 -2.01
N LEU A 95 -4.83 -12.33 -2.93
CA LEU A 95 -5.83 -13.34 -2.62
C LEU A 95 -5.25 -14.77 -2.49
N LYS A 96 -3.94 -14.93 -2.69
CA LYS A 96 -3.24 -16.25 -2.68
C LYS A 96 -3.92 -17.25 -3.61
N LEU A 97 -4.27 -16.81 -4.83
CA LEU A 97 -4.93 -17.66 -5.81
C LEU A 97 -4.01 -18.79 -6.27
N ASP A 98 -4.60 -19.94 -6.59
CA ASP A 98 -3.86 -21.08 -7.17
C ASP A 98 -3.13 -20.63 -8.46
N SER A 99 -1.85 -21.00 -8.61
CA SER A 99 -0.98 -20.54 -9.71
C SER A 99 -1.42 -21.00 -11.11
N ASN A 100 -2.40 -21.87 -11.23
CA ASN A 100 -2.99 -22.34 -12.48
C ASN A 100 -4.25 -21.57 -12.90
N ILE A 101 -4.74 -20.64 -12.08
CA ILE A 101 -5.87 -19.76 -12.42
C ILE A 101 -5.42 -18.76 -13.48
N ARG A 102 -6.25 -18.57 -14.51
CA ARG A 102 -6.00 -17.62 -15.60
C ARG A 102 -7.28 -16.89 -15.99
N LEU A 103 -7.17 -15.58 -16.15
CA LEU A 103 -8.13 -14.79 -16.89
C LEU A 103 -7.88 -15.03 -18.37
N LYS A 104 -8.83 -15.67 -19.06
CA LYS A 104 -8.74 -16.03 -20.48
C LYS A 104 -9.11 -14.87 -21.39
N LYS A 105 -10.06 -14.05 -20.93
CA LYS A 105 -10.60 -12.96 -21.73
C LYS A 105 -11.19 -11.89 -20.82
N ILE A 106 -10.94 -10.64 -21.17
CA ILE A 106 -11.69 -9.49 -20.73
C ILE A 106 -12.43 -8.89 -21.92
N SER A 107 -13.64 -8.46 -21.72
CA SER A 107 -14.43 -7.74 -22.72
C SER A 107 -15.36 -6.73 -22.05
N PHE A 108 -15.86 -5.78 -22.84
CA PHE A 108 -16.62 -4.64 -22.34
C PHE A 108 -17.93 -4.49 -23.09
N GLY A 109 -18.93 -3.92 -22.43
CA GLY A 109 -20.23 -3.69 -23.03
C GLY A 109 -21.07 -2.69 -22.25
N MET A 110 -22.32 -2.58 -22.66
CA MET A 110 -23.32 -1.74 -22.00
C MET A 110 -24.58 -2.56 -21.71
N HIS A 111 -25.13 -2.37 -20.52
CA HIS A 111 -26.37 -2.98 -20.09
C HIS A 111 -27.25 -1.92 -19.41
N GLY A 112 -28.44 -1.66 -19.94
CA GLY A 112 -29.36 -0.67 -19.36
C GLY A 112 -28.85 0.79 -19.30
N GLY A 113 -27.69 1.08 -19.91
CA GLY A 113 -27.01 2.37 -19.84
C GLY A 113 -25.75 2.35 -18.95
N ASP A 114 -25.53 1.27 -18.20
CA ASP A 114 -24.37 1.08 -17.34
C ASP A 114 -23.26 0.33 -18.10
N LYS A 115 -21.99 0.64 -17.81
CA LYS A 115 -20.82 -0.04 -18.38
C LYS A 115 -20.65 -1.39 -17.68
N VAL A 116 -20.32 -2.40 -18.46
CA VAL A 116 -20.12 -3.77 -17.99
C VAL A 116 -18.71 -4.23 -18.33
N VAL A 117 -17.97 -4.72 -17.32
CA VAL A 117 -16.76 -5.51 -17.50
C VAL A 117 -17.13 -6.99 -17.47
N MET A 118 -16.68 -7.75 -18.45
CA MET A 118 -16.91 -9.20 -18.52
C MET A 118 -15.59 -9.94 -18.45
N LEU A 119 -15.46 -10.81 -17.45
CA LEU A 119 -14.28 -11.61 -17.18
C LEU A 119 -14.59 -13.10 -17.45
N ASP A 120 -13.79 -13.73 -18.30
CA ASP A 120 -13.87 -15.17 -18.55
C ASP A 120 -12.62 -15.88 -18.02
N PHE A 121 -12.79 -16.70 -17.00
CA PHE A 121 -11.70 -17.45 -16.37
C PHE A 121 -11.62 -18.88 -16.91
N ASN A 122 -10.49 -19.54 -16.66
CA ASN A 122 -10.34 -20.96 -16.91
C ASN A 122 -11.03 -21.82 -15.81
N GLN A 123 -11.19 -23.12 -16.06
CA GLN A 123 -11.83 -24.06 -15.14
C GLN A 123 -11.20 -24.07 -13.73
N ALA A 124 -9.88 -23.82 -13.62
CA ALA A 124 -9.18 -23.79 -12.34
C ALA A 124 -9.77 -22.77 -11.35
N PHE A 125 -10.32 -21.66 -11.85
CA PHE A 125 -10.99 -20.67 -11.01
C PHE A 125 -12.26 -21.23 -10.36
N ALA A 126 -13.12 -21.91 -11.12
CA ALA A 126 -14.31 -22.55 -10.57
C ALA A 126 -13.96 -23.64 -9.55
N ASP A 127 -12.91 -24.42 -9.81
CA ASP A 127 -12.44 -25.47 -8.90
C ASP A 127 -11.84 -24.90 -7.60
N TYR A 128 -11.21 -23.74 -7.68
CA TYR A 128 -10.72 -22.99 -6.52
C TYR A 128 -11.88 -22.44 -5.70
N MET A 129 -12.84 -21.72 -6.32
CA MET A 129 -13.99 -21.14 -5.65
C MET A 129 -14.83 -22.18 -4.88
N LYS A 130 -14.99 -23.39 -5.42
CA LYS A 130 -15.70 -24.50 -4.76
C LYS A 130 -15.07 -24.96 -3.45
N LYS A 131 -13.76 -24.74 -3.25
CA LYS A 131 -13.03 -25.13 -2.03
C LYS A 131 -13.16 -24.11 -0.90
N LEU A 132 -13.52 -22.88 -1.21
CA LEU A 132 -13.60 -21.81 -0.24
C LEU A 132 -14.79 -21.99 0.71
N SER A 133 -14.73 -21.37 1.87
CA SER A 133 -15.90 -21.12 2.72
C SER A 133 -16.84 -20.10 2.04
N GLN A 134 -18.04 -19.95 2.55
CA GLN A 134 -18.98 -18.95 2.03
C GLN A 134 -18.40 -17.51 2.16
N SER A 135 -17.81 -17.18 3.30
CA SER A 135 -17.16 -15.86 3.50
C SER A 135 -15.96 -15.69 2.56
N GLY A 136 -15.09 -16.69 2.44
CA GLY A 136 -13.96 -16.65 1.53
C GLY A 136 -14.37 -16.49 0.07
N GLU A 137 -15.46 -17.16 -0.35
CA GLU A 137 -16.03 -16.98 -1.70
C GLU A 137 -16.50 -15.54 -1.92
N THR A 138 -17.22 -14.96 -0.95
CA THR A 138 -17.69 -13.58 -1.01
C THR A 138 -16.52 -12.59 -1.08
N VAL A 139 -15.50 -12.80 -0.25
CA VAL A 139 -14.31 -11.93 -0.23
C VAL A 139 -13.55 -12.01 -1.56
N VAL A 140 -13.30 -13.21 -2.09
CA VAL A 140 -12.57 -13.36 -3.36
C VAL A 140 -13.36 -12.74 -4.51
N MET A 141 -14.67 -13.03 -4.61
CA MET A 141 -15.49 -12.48 -5.67
C MET A 141 -15.61 -10.96 -5.56
N GLY A 142 -15.86 -10.44 -4.38
CA GLY A 142 -15.97 -9.01 -4.17
C GLY A 142 -14.64 -8.26 -4.42
N SER A 143 -13.52 -8.86 -4.06
CA SER A 143 -12.18 -8.31 -4.35
C SER A 143 -11.93 -8.18 -5.86
N ILE A 144 -12.22 -9.23 -6.61
CA ILE A 144 -12.11 -9.21 -8.08
C ILE A 144 -13.08 -8.18 -8.65
N THR A 145 -14.33 -8.20 -8.22
CA THR A 145 -15.36 -7.27 -8.70
C THR A 145 -14.97 -5.82 -8.48
N ASN A 146 -14.67 -5.44 -7.24
CA ASN A 146 -14.33 -4.06 -6.91
C ASN A 146 -13.08 -3.57 -7.64
N THR A 147 -12.03 -4.41 -7.73
CA THR A 147 -10.79 -4.05 -8.42
C THR A 147 -11.04 -3.77 -9.91
N PHE A 148 -11.78 -4.64 -10.59
CA PHE A 148 -12.05 -4.42 -12.02
C PHE A 148 -13.06 -3.29 -12.28
N LEU A 149 -14.08 -3.13 -11.42
CA LEU A 149 -15.00 -1.99 -11.53
C LEU A 149 -14.26 -0.66 -11.36
N ASP A 150 -13.34 -0.58 -10.40
CA ASP A 150 -12.54 0.63 -10.19
C ASP A 150 -11.59 0.90 -11.35
N CYS A 151 -10.77 -0.09 -11.73
CA CYS A 151 -9.79 0.04 -12.81
C CYS A 151 -10.42 0.51 -14.13
N TYR A 152 -11.64 0.08 -14.43
CA TYR A 152 -12.30 0.40 -15.71
C TYR A 152 -13.44 1.40 -15.57
N GLN A 153 -13.66 1.96 -14.38
CA GLN A 153 -14.74 2.92 -14.08
C GLN A 153 -16.08 2.42 -14.63
N SER A 154 -16.41 1.18 -14.25
CA SER A 154 -17.61 0.47 -14.67
C SER A 154 -18.54 0.26 -13.49
N GLU A 155 -19.82 0.12 -13.79
CA GLU A 155 -20.87 -0.06 -12.78
C GLU A 155 -21.17 -1.54 -12.51
N LEU A 156 -20.96 -2.39 -13.51
CA LEU A 156 -21.35 -3.80 -13.49
C LEU A 156 -20.19 -4.70 -13.93
N LEU A 157 -20.16 -5.90 -13.34
CA LEU A 157 -19.21 -6.94 -13.72
C LEU A 157 -19.96 -8.27 -13.96
N LEU A 158 -19.56 -9.01 -14.98
CA LEU A 158 -20.03 -10.36 -15.25
C LEU A 158 -18.87 -11.33 -15.26
N VAL A 159 -18.99 -12.43 -14.51
CA VAL A 159 -17.97 -13.49 -14.44
C VAL A 159 -18.46 -14.74 -15.13
N THR A 160 -17.61 -15.30 -16.01
CA THR A 160 -17.82 -16.60 -16.62
C THR A 160 -16.59 -17.50 -16.45
N VAL A 161 -16.77 -18.77 -16.60
CA VAL A 161 -15.71 -19.79 -16.64
C VAL A 161 -15.88 -20.63 -17.90
N GLU A 162 -14.89 -20.61 -18.79
CA GLU A 162 -14.94 -21.28 -20.10
C GLU A 162 -16.21 -20.88 -20.89
N GLY A 163 -16.60 -19.58 -20.81
CA GLY A 163 -17.76 -19.03 -21.48
C GLY A 163 -19.11 -19.45 -20.88
N LYS A 164 -19.13 -20.02 -19.68
CA LYS A 164 -20.35 -20.46 -18.99
C LYS A 164 -20.48 -19.75 -17.64
N VAL A 165 -21.71 -19.70 -17.13
CA VAL A 165 -21.96 -19.21 -15.77
C VAL A 165 -21.06 -19.93 -14.76
N LEU A 166 -20.44 -19.16 -13.87
CA LEU A 166 -19.71 -19.70 -12.73
C LEU A 166 -20.72 -20.24 -11.71
N ASP A 167 -20.70 -21.55 -11.50
CA ASP A 167 -21.50 -22.23 -10.48
C ASP A 167 -20.53 -22.91 -9.49
N THR A 168 -20.56 -22.46 -8.24
CA THR A 168 -19.73 -22.99 -7.15
C THR A 168 -20.46 -24.09 -6.37
N GLY A 169 -21.74 -24.34 -6.68
CA GLY A 169 -22.61 -25.24 -5.93
C GLY A 169 -23.23 -24.59 -4.69
N ARG A 170 -22.77 -23.44 -4.27
CA ARG A 170 -23.39 -22.55 -3.27
C ARG A 170 -24.07 -21.36 -3.94
N GLU A 171 -23.41 -20.79 -4.91
CA GLU A 171 -23.87 -19.63 -5.67
C GLU A 171 -23.68 -19.88 -7.16
N ALA A 172 -24.66 -19.48 -7.97
CA ALA A 172 -24.55 -19.41 -9.41
C ALA A 172 -24.54 -17.93 -9.82
N TYR A 173 -23.42 -17.47 -10.36
CA TYR A 173 -23.19 -16.08 -10.71
C TYR A 173 -23.80 -15.77 -12.08
N GLU A 174 -25.13 -15.83 -12.15
CA GLU A 174 -25.93 -15.57 -13.38
C GLU A 174 -26.19 -14.08 -13.59
N GLU A 175 -26.22 -13.32 -12.50
CA GLU A 175 -26.54 -11.90 -12.51
C GLU A 175 -25.27 -11.04 -12.59
N TYR A 176 -25.45 -9.77 -12.97
CA TYR A 176 -24.36 -8.80 -12.90
C TYR A 176 -23.99 -8.50 -11.45
N LEU A 177 -22.69 -8.44 -11.21
CA LEU A 177 -22.15 -8.07 -9.91
C LEU A 177 -21.97 -6.55 -9.86
N GLU A 178 -22.39 -5.99 -8.74
CA GLU A 178 -22.18 -4.60 -8.37
C GLU A 178 -21.07 -4.50 -7.33
N TRP A 179 -20.77 -3.27 -6.88
CA TRP A 179 -19.80 -3.02 -5.82
C TRP A 179 -20.15 -3.78 -4.54
N TYR A 180 -19.21 -4.56 -4.07
CA TYR A 180 -19.27 -5.18 -2.75
C TYR A 180 -18.90 -4.17 -1.67
N PRO A 181 -19.54 -4.24 -0.49
CA PRO A 181 -19.10 -3.45 0.67
C PRO A 181 -17.62 -3.71 0.98
N TYR A 182 -16.88 -2.66 1.21
CA TYR A 182 -15.49 -2.72 1.62
C TYR A 182 -15.21 -1.70 2.72
N VAL A 183 -14.15 -1.95 3.48
CA VAL A 183 -13.64 -1.04 4.50
C VAL A 183 -12.54 -0.21 3.86
N GLU A 184 -12.73 1.10 3.82
CA GLU A 184 -11.63 1.99 3.49
C GLU A 184 -10.61 1.90 4.63
N SER A 185 -9.38 1.47 4.30
CA SER A 185 -8.26 1.48 5.24
C SER A 185 -7.84 2.93 5.45
N SER A 186 -8.55 3.64 6.29
CA SER A 186 -8.27 5.03 6.61
C SER A 186 -7.69 5.16 8.02
N TYR A 187 -6.45 4.63 8.23
CA TYR A 187 -5.69 5.07 9.38
C TYR A 187 -5.12 6.46 9.10
N LYS A 188 -4.83 7.18 10.15
CA LYS A 188 -4.17 8.49 10.09
C LYS A 188 -3.05 8.56 11.11
N VAL A 189 -2.10 9.43 10.84
CA VAL A 189 -1.05 9.78 11.78
C VAL A 189 -1.43 11.12 12.41
N VAL A 190 -1.40 11.18 13.73
CA VAL A 190 -1.76 12.37 14.50
C VAL A 190 -0.62 12.76 15.42
N ASP A 191 -0.55 14.06 15.75
CA ASP A 191 0.47 14.59 16.65
C ASP A 191 0.18 14.20 18.10
N ALA A 192 1.22 13.70 18.77
CA ALA A 192 1.31 13.68 20.22
C ALA A 192 2.52 14.53 20.66
N LYS A 193 2.51 15.02 21.90
CA LYS A 193 3.53 15.96 22.38
C LYS A 193 4.03 15.61 23.78
N LEU A 194 5.34 15.85 23.96
CA LEU A 194 6.00 15.90 25.26
C LEU A 194 6.70 17.25 25.37
N GLU A 195 6.38 17.98 26.43
CA GLU A 195 6.94 19.31 26.67
C GLU A 195 7.34 19.46 28.13
N GLN A 196 8.60 19.69 28.40
CA GLN A 196 9.12 19.94 29.75
C GLN A 196 10.51 20.59 29.69
N ASP A 197 10.75 21.64 30.48
CA ASP A 197 12.07 22.22 30.80
C ASP A 197 13.08 22.26 29.63
N GLY A 198 12.72 22.95 28.52
CA GLY A 198 13.57 23.06 27.33
C GLY A 198 13.43 21.92 26.33
N VAL A 199 12.63 20.90 26.66
CA VAL A 199 12.27 19.80 25.74
C VAL A 199 10.96 20.06 25.04
N SER A 200 10.91 19.92 23.74
CA SER A 200 9.70 19.96 22.91
C SER A 200 9.75 18.84 21.87
N ILE A 201 8.99 17.79 22.10
CA ILE A 201 8.92 16.63 21.20
C ILE A 201 7.51 16.54 20.64
N THR A 202 7.36 16.68 19.32
CA THR A 202 6.15 16.32 18.59
C THR A 202 6.41 15.00 17.88
N TYR A 203 5.63 13.96 18.22
CA TYR A 203 5.83 12.61 17.71
C TYR A 203 4.53 12.01 17.15
N PRO A 204 4.62 11.05 16.23
CA PRO A 204 3.45 10.47 15.58
C PRO A 204 2.74 9.45 16.47
N GLN A 205 1.42 9.41 16.37
CA GLN A 205 0.57 8.32 16.85
C GLN A 205 -0.35 7.87 15.71
N ILE A 206 -0.57 6.57 15.60
CA ILE A 206 -1.42 5.97 14.58
C ILE A 206 -2.83 5.86 15.14
N GLU A 207 -3.84 6.28 14.38
CA GLU A 207 -5.26 6.14 14.73
C GLU A 207 -6.04 5.49 13.58
N GLY A 208 -6.92 4.56 13.91
CA GLY A 208 -7.85 3.94 12.94
C GLY A 208 -7.25 2.82 12.11
N LEU A 209 -6.08 2.27 12.53
CA LEU A 209 -5.53 1.09 11.86
C LEU A 209 -6.46 -0.11 12.09
N GLY A 210 -6.69 -0.91 11.05
CA GLY A 210 -7.59 -2.07 11.11
C GLY A 210 -7.17 -3.11 12.16
N ASP A 211 -5.86 -3.31 12.37
CA ASP A 211 -5.32 -4.08 13.48
C ASP A 211 -5.02 -3.20 14.70
N ALA A 212 -5.91 -3.25 15.69
CA ALA A 212 -5.79 -2.49 16.92
C ALA A 212 -4.57 -2.89 17.77
N ARG A 213 -4.12 -4.16 17.70
CA ARG A 213 -2.93 -4.63 18.46
C ARG A 213 -1.65 -4.09 17.83
N MET A 214 -1.58 -4.08 16.52
CA MET A 214 -0.48 -3.49 15.77
C MET A 214 -0.40 -1.99 16.03
N GLN A 215 -1.53 -1.29 16.00
CA GLN A 215 -1.62 0.12 16.34
C GLN A 215 -1.09 0.40 17.76
N GLU A 216 -1.54 -0.36 18.76
CA GLU A 216 -1.10 -0.24 20.14
C GLU A 216 0.41 -0.52 20.28
N LYS A 217 0.89 -1.62 19.68
CA LYS A 217 2.32 -1.98 19.65
C LYS A 217 3.18 -0.81 19.18
N TRP A 218 2.89 -0.26 18.00
CA TRP A 218 3.71 0.80 17.42
C TRP A 218 3.55 2.14 18.13
N ASN A 219 2.35 2.48 18.56
CA ASN A 219 2.13 3.67 19.38
C ASN A 219 2.89 3.62 20.69
N ASP A 220 2.99 2.45 21.32
CA ASP A 220 3.77 2.25 22.54
C ASP A 220 5.28 2.30 22.30
N ILE A 221 5.77 1.71 21.21
CA ILE A 221 7.19 1.78 20.80
C ILE A 221 7.59 3.23 20.58
N ILE A 222 6.83 3.97 19.76
CA ILE A 222 7.14 5.36 19.45
C ILE A 222 7.10 6.19 20.73
N ARG A 223 6.00 6.18 21.47
CA ARG A 223 5.84 6.93 22.71
C ARG A 223 6.95 6.66 23.72
N SER A 224 7.22 5.38 24.00
CA SER A 224 8.26 5.01 25.00
C SER A 224 9.66 5.37 24.55
N THR A 225 9.92 5.48 23.27
CA THR A 225 11.21 5.95 22.74
C THR A 225 11.37 7.44 23.01
N GLU A 226 10.34 8.23 22.74
CA GLU A 226 10.34 9.68 22.95
C GLU A 226 10.37 10.04 24.44
N GLU A 227 9.62 9.31 25.28
CA GLU A 227 9.66 9.47 26.75
C GLU A 227 11.07 9.20 27.29
N ARG A 228 11.74 8.14 26.84
CA ARG A 228 13.13 7.85 27.26
C ARG A 228 14.13 8.89 26.77
N ALA A 229 13.94 9.43 25.56
CA ALA A 229 14.78 10.50 25.04
C ALA A 229 14.65 11.77 25.92
N MET A 230 13.42 12.15 26.27
CA MET A 230 13.14 13.27 27.17
C MET A 230 13.76 13.03 28.57
N GLU A 231 13.52 11.85 29.17
CA GLU A 231 14.10 11.51 30.49
C GLU A 231 15.64 11.52 30.46
N GLY A 232 16.24 11.01 29.38
CA GLY A 232 17.69 11.05 29.18
C GLY A 232 18.23 12.47 29.14
N TRP A 233 17.60 13.34 28.40
CA TRP A 233 17.95 14.76 28.33
C TRP A 233 17.83 15.44 29.69
N LEU A 234 16.67 15.37 30.34
CA LEU A 234 16.43 16.00 31.64
C LEU A 234 17.35 15.51 32.75
N SER A 235 17.84 14.25 32.69
CA SER A 235 18.78 13.69 33.66
C SER A 235 20.24 14.04 33.38
N GLY A 236 20.56 14.56 32.19
CA GLY A 236 21.91 14.91 31.77
C GLY A 236 22.50 16.15 32.49
N GLY A 237 21.67 16.92 33.15
CA GLY A 237 22.09 18.13 33.90
C GLY A 237 22.33 19.34 33.00
N GLU A 238 21.60 19.40 31.90
CA GLU A 238 21.65 20.47 30.90
C GLU A 238 21.32 21.85 31.48
N SER A 239 21.77 22.91 30.83
CA SER A 239 21.49 24.29 31.21
C SER A 239 20.04 24.64 30.95
N GLN A 240 19.46 25.61 31.70
CA GLN A 240 18.12 26.12 31.44
C GLN A 240 17.97 26.80 30.06
N ASP A 241 19.09 27.13 29.42
CA ASP A 241 19.11 27.78 28.10
C ASP A 241 19.34 26.74 26.96
N ASP A 242 19.51 25.47 27.29
CA ASP A 242 19.62 24.39 26.30
C ASP A 242 18.25 23.90 25.86
N SER A 243 18.11 23.51 24.60
CA SER A 243 16.86 22.97 24.06
C SER A 243 17.06 21.65 23.32
N TYR A 244 16.06 20.80 23.44
CA TYR A 244 15.94 19.52 22.73
C TYR A 244 14.59 19.53 22.00
N GLU A 245 14.63 19.58 20.69
CA GLU A 245 13.44 19.68 19.86
C GLU A 245 13.36 18.51 18.89
N VAL A 246 12.17 17.86 18.81
CA VAL A 246 11.90 16.79 17.85
C VAL A 246 10.59 17.07 17.13
N SER A 247 10.60 16.84 15.83
CA SER A 247 9.44 16.84 14.96
C SER A 247 9.50 15.65 14.00
N TYR A 248 8.42 15.40 13.26
CA TYR A 248 8.42 14.32 12.29
C TYR A 248 7.80 14.71 10.95
N VAL A 249 8.11 13.92 9.93
CA VAL A 249 7.49 13.98 8.61
C VAL A 249 7.07 12.58 8.22
N VAL A 250 5.81 12.42 7.82
CA VAL A 250 5.34 11.16 7.20
C VAL A 250 5.84 11.14 5.76
N LYS A 251 6.70 10.20 5.44
CA LYS A 251 7.33 10.03 4.12
C LYS A 251 6.51 9.12 3.23
N THR A 252 5.99 8.03 3.78
CA THR A 252 5.07 7.12 3.09
C THR A 252 3.93 6.76 4.03
N MET A 253 2.70 6.81 3.52
CA MET A 253 1.50 6.36 4.20
C MET A 253 0.59 5.66 3.21
N THR A 254 0.67 4.34 3.21
CA THR A 254 -0.16 3.45 2.38
C THR A 254 -0.86 2.43 3.29
N PRO A 255 -1.82 1.66 2.79
CA PRO A 255 -2.41 0.57 3.58
C PRO A 255 -1.40 -0.48 4.06
N ASP A 256 -0.29 -0.64 3.35
CA ASP A 256 0.72 -1.68 3.64
C ASP A 256 1.96 -1.16 4.36
N THR A 257 2.24 0.14 4.26
CA THR A 257 3.52 0.70 4.69
C THR A 257 3.33 2.07 5.31
N LEU A 258 3.92 2.26 6.47
CA LEU A 258 4.07 3.58 7.09
C LEU A 258 5.56 3.85 7.29
N SER A 259 6.07 4.93 6.69
CA SER A 259 7.44 5.38 6.84
C SER A 259 7.46 6.81 7.39
N ILE A 260 8.14 7.01 8.50
CA ILE A 260 8.19 8.28 9.23
C ILE A 260 9.65 8.64 9.48
N LEU A 261 10.00 9.87 9.12
CA LEU A 261 11.29 10.47 9.43
C LEU A 261 11.12 11.42 10.62
N MET A 262 11.87 11.14 11.68
CA MET A 262 11.99 12.01 12.84
C MET A 262 13.18 12.95 12.65
N ASN A 263 12.98 14.24 12.96
CA ASN A 263 14.00 15.27 12.87
C ASN A 263 14.18 15.90 14.24
N GLY A 264 15.36 15.78 14.79
CA GLY A 264 15.72 16.35 16.08
C GLY A 264 16.78 17.45 15.96
N ASN A 265 16.73 18.41 16.86
CA ASN A 265 17.71 19.46 17.03
C ASN A 265 18.06 19.63 18.51
N ILE A 266 19.34 19.77 18.77
CA ILE A 266 19.88 20.09 20.10
C ILE A 266 20.55 21.47 19.99
N CYS A 267 20.15 22.39 20.83
CA CYS A 267 20.81 23.68 20.94
C CYS A 267 21.38 23.85 22.36
N GLU A 268 22.69 23.85 22.47
CA GLU A 268 23.41 24.07 23.73
C GLU A 268 23.80 25.52 23.87
N GLN A 269 23.78 26.04 25.09
CA GLN A 269 24.16 27.44 25.37
C GLN A 269 25.61 27.70 24.93
N GLY A 270 25.76 28.67 24.00
CA GLY A 270 27.05 29.03 23.45
C GLY A 270 27.48 28.26 22.21
N ALA A 271 26.72 27.26 21.77
CA ALA A 271 26.90 26.66 20.47
C ALA A 271 26.63 27.66 19.33
N VAL A 272 27.42 27.59 18.27
CA VAL A 272 27.27 28.50 17.11
C VAL A 272 26.07 28.06 16.26
N HIS A 273 25.79 26.77 16.23
CA HIS A 273 24.70 26.17 15.48
C HIS A 273 24.10 24.98 16.28
N PRO A 274 22.81 24.71 16.15
CA PRO A 274 22.20 23.49 16.69
C PRO A 274 22.83 22.24 16.08
N TYR A 275 22.94 21.17 16.84
CA TYR A 275 23.24 19.85 16.33
C TYR A 275 21.92 19.17 15.89
N SER A 276 21.88 18.69 14.65
CA SER A 276 20.73 17.97 14.10
C SER A 276 20.94 16.47 14.17
N PHE A 277 19.88 15.75 14.45
CA PHE A 277 19.88 14.27 14.38
C PHE A 277 18.58 13.76 13.72
N LYS A 278 18.67 12.55 13.15
CA LYS A 278 17.55 11.92 12.45
C LYS A 278 17.42 10.47 12.88
N TYR A 279 16.19 9.97 12.88
CA TYR A 279 15.86 8.56 13.03
C TYR A 279 14.52 8.27 12.37
N THR A 280 14.19 7.01 12.19
CA THR A 280 13.03 6.61 11.38
C THR A 280 12.24 5.50 12.04
N TYR A 281 10.94 5.47 11.71
CA TYR A 281 10.06 4.34 11.96
C TYR A 281 9.51 3.90 10.60
N ASN A 282 9.89 2.71 10.15
CA ASN A 282 9.38 2.09 8.94
C ASN A 282 8.63 0.83 9.35
N ILE A 283 7.36 0.77 9.01
CA ILE A 283 6.44 -0.25 9.51
C ILE A 283 5.77 -0.96 8.33
N ASP A 284 5.90 -2.29 8.29
CA ASP A 284 5.06 -3.13 7.46
C ASP A 284 3.70 -3.32 8.14
N LEU A 285 2.67 -2.72 7.59
CA LEU A 285 1.31 -2.77 8.14
C LEU A 285 0.57 -4.08 7.82
N ASN A 286 1.18 -4.99 7.05
CA ASN A 286 0.65 -6.34 6.86
C ASN A 286 1.13 -7.30 7.97
N THR A 287 2.37 -7.13 8.42
CA THR A 287 2.99 -8.02 9.42
C THR A 287 3.09 -7.39 10.80
N GLY A 288 3.09 -6.06 10.87
CA GLY A 288 3.36 -5.29 12.08
C GLY A 288 4.84 -5.28 12.48
N GLU A 289 5.72 -5.70 11.59
CA GLU A 289 7.18 -5.72 11.83
C GLU A 289 7.83 -4.43 11.34
N SER A 290 9.04 -4.18 11.83
CA SER A 290 9.88 -3.11 11.32
C SER A 290 10.42 -3.46 9.94
N ILE A 291 10.40 -2.50 9.01
CA ILE A 291 11.07 -2.60 7.72
C ILE A 291 12.47 -2.02 7.86
N ARG A 292 13.49 -2.76 7.47
CA ARG A 292 14.88 -2.35 7.56
C ARG A 292 15.48 -2.15 6.17
N LEU A 293 16.55 -1.36 6.07
CA LEU A 293 17.24 -1.16 4.80
C LEU A 293 17.59 -2.48 4.08
N ALA A 294 18.07 -3.47 4.83
CA ALA A 294 18.44 -4.78 4.31
C ALA A 294 17.26 -5.61 3.75
N ASP A 295 16.01 -5.22 4.04
CA ASP A 295 14.83 -5.88 3.49
C ASP A 295 14.51 -5.39 2.05
N HIS A 296 15.06 -4.23 1.67
CA HIS A 296 14.81 -3.60 0.38
C HIS A 296 15.99 -3.67 -0.58
N VAL A 297 17.22 -3.73 -0.06
CA VAL A 297 18.44 -3.69 -0.87
C VAL A 297 19.46 -4.73 -0.43
N ASP A 298 20.23 -5.22 -1.39
CA ASP A 298 21.45 -5.97 -1.11
C ASP A 298 22.51 -4.98 -0.60
N VAL A 299 22.79 -5.02 0.71
CA VAL A 299 23.67 -4.05 1.36
C VAL A 299 25.13 -4.16 0.94
N ASP A 300 25.59 -5.36 0.53
CA ASP A 300 26.94 -5.56 0.01
C ASP A 300 27.08 -4.85 -1.35
N ARG A 301 26.14 -5.09 -2.23
CA ARG A 301 26.09 -4.43 -3.55
C ARG A 301 25.87 -2.92 -3.42
N LEU A 302 25.00 -2.47 -2.50
CA LEU A 302 24.81 -1.06 -2.22
C LEU A 302 26.12 -0.40 -1.78
N ALA A 303 26.87 -0.99 -0.87
CA ALA A 303 28.15 -0.46 -0.40
C ALA A 303 29.17 -0.35 -1.54
N GLU A 304 29.26 -1.35 -2.42
CA GLU A 304 30.11 -1.31 -3.61
C GLU A 304 29.70 -0.16 -4.54
N ASN A 305 28.39 0.01 -4.80
CA ASN A 305 27.87 1.06 -5.67
C ASN A 305 28.14 2.46 -5.10
N LEU A 306 27.93 2.66 -3.80
CA LEU A 306 28.21 3.94 -3.13
C LEU A 306 29.69 4.33 -3.25
N PHE A 307 30.62 3.40 -3.03
CA PHE A 307 32.05 3.64 -3.24
C PHE A 307 32.43 3.86 -4.70
N ALA A 308 31.74 3.20 -5.63
CA ALA A 308 31.93 3.39 -7.07
C ALA A 308 31.33 4.72 -7.60
N GLY A 309 30.52 5.41 -6.78
CA GLY A 309 29.83 6.63 -7.21
C GLY A 309 28.64 6.36 -8.13
N THR A 310 27.97 5.22 -7.97
CA THR A 310 26.84 4.78 -8.80
C THR A 310 25.67 4.31 -7.92
N GLY A 311 24.47 4.22 -8.49
CA GLY A 311 23.29 3.66 -7.82
C GLY A 311 22.68 4.55 -6.76
N TYR A 312 22.94 5.84 -6.77
CA TYR A 312 22.35 6.82 -5.86
C TYR A 312 22.34 8.22 -6.47
N TYR A 313 21.50 9.07 -5.89
CA TYR A 313 21.42 10.49 -6.26
C TYR A 313 21.76 11.36 -5.04
N VAL A 314 22.66 12.28 -5.24
CA VAL A 314 23.06 13.33 -4.31
C VAL A 314 23.25 14.62 -5.11
N GLU A 315 23.06 15.77 -4.48
CA GLU A 315 23.30 17.03 -5.15
C GLU A 315 24.74 17.13 -5.69
N GLU A 316 24.91 17.62 -6.92
CA GLU A 316 26.21 17.71 -7.58
C GLU A 316 27.25 18.45 -6.74
N SER A 317 26.82 19.50 -6.00
CA SER A 317 27.65 20.26 -5.08
C SER A 317 28.20 19.47 -3.89
N ALA A 318 27.55 18.35 -3.54
CA ALA A 318 27.90 17.51 -2.42
C ALA A 318 28.57 16.18 -2.82
N ALA A 319 28.55 15.80 -4.11
CA ALA A 319 28.96 14.48 -4.57
C ALA A 319 30.42 14.13 -4.26
N ASP A 320 31.36 15.05 -4.50
CA ASP A 320 32.78 14.81 -4.21
C ASP A 320 33.02 14.69 -2.70
N TYR A 321 32.38 15.56 -1.93
CA TYR A 321 32.45 15.53 -0.48
C TYR A 321 31.86 14.24 0.11
N PHE A 322 30.72 13.80 -0.41
CA PHE A 322 30.11 12.54 0.01
C PHE A 322 31.07 11.35 -0.17
N ARG A 323 31.74 11.26 -1.31
CA ARG A 323 32.72 10.21 -1.60
C ARG A 323 33.92 10.24 -0.64
N GLU A 324 34.49 11.43 -0.39
CA GLU A 324 35.58 11.58 0.56
C GLU A 324 35.15 11.14 1.98
N ARG A 325 33.91 11.39 2.36
CA ARG A 325 33.37 10.98 3.67
C ARG A 325 33.20 9.47 3.77
N LEU A 326 32.70 8.81 2.73
CA LEU A 326 32.60 7.34 2.71
C LEU A 326 33.97 6.70 2.96
N GLU A 327 35.00 7.17 2.27
CA GLU A 327 36.36 6.68 2.46
C GLU A 327 36.91 6.98 3.85
N ALA A 328 36.67 8.18 4.39
CA ALA A 328 37.17 8.60 5.68
C ALA A 328 36.52 7.86 6.87
N ILE A 329 35.19 7.58 6.78
CA ILE A 329 34.45 6.93 7.88
C ILE A 329 34.59 5.42 7.81
N TYR A 330 34.37 4.83 6.64
CA TYR A 330 34.23 3.39 6.47
C TYR A 330 35.48 2.72 5.90
N GLY A 331 36.26 3.44 5.11
CA GLY A 331 37.52 2.97 4.53
C GLY A 331 37.37 1.92 3.43
N THR A 332 36.40 1.04 3.54
CA THR A 332 36.14 -0.03 2.56
C THR A 332 34.65 -0.28 2.36
N PRO A 333 34.22 -0.80 1.17
CA PRO A 333 32.84 -1.25 0.96
C PRO A 333 32.37 -2.27 2.00
N ASP A 334 33.19 -3.26 2.36
CA ASP A 334 32.84 -4.28 3.37
C ASP A 334 32.54 -3.68 4.75
N SER A 335 33.20 -2.59 5.12
CA SER A 335 32.97 -1.90 6.39
C SER A 335 31.65 -1.13 6.34
N LEU A 336 31.36 -0.49 5.22
CA LEU A 336 30.08 0.19 4.96
C LEU A 336 28.93 -0.81 4.95
N ALA A 337 29.07 -1.94 4.25
CA ALA A 337 28.03 -2.98 4.18
C ALA A 337 27.62 -3.48 5.57
N ARG A 338 28.61 -3.71 6.45
CA ARG A 338 28.33 -4.09 7.86
C ARG A 338 27.57 -3.02 8.62
N SER A 339 27.84 -1.75 8.35
CA SER A 339 27.07 -0.64 8.94
C SER A 339 25.66 -0.60 8.39
N LEU A 340 25.51 -0.65 7.07
CA LEU A 340 24.19 -0.64 6.38
C LEU A 340 23.30 -1.82 6.81
N ALA A 341 23.89 -3.00 7.07
CA ALA A 341 23.15 -4.15 7.60
C ALA A 341 22.56 -3.91 9.00
N GLY A 342 23.08 -2.94 9.73
CA GLY A 342 22.59 -2.52 11.05
C GLY A 342 21.70 -1.28 11.01
N TYR A 343 21.26 -0.83 9.84
CA TYR A 343 20.35 0.32 9.72
C TYR A 343 18.95 -0.03 10.19
N ASP A 344 18.26 0.99 10.67
CA ASP A 344 16.87 1.00 11.11
C ASP A 344 16.59 0.22 12.40
N TYR A 345 15.45 0.51 12.97
CA TYR A 345 14.99 -0.11 14.22
C TYR A 345 14.86 -1.62 14.06
N ALA A 346 15.45 -2.36 15.01
CA ALA A 346 15.34 -3.80 15.10
C ALA A 346 14.57 -4.19 16.38
N GLU A 347 13.65 -5.16 16.25
CA GLU A 347 12.80 -5.60 17.37
C GLU A 347 13.57 -6.26 18.54
N ASP A 348 14.81 -6.69 18.30
CA ASP A 348 15.71 -7.21 19.34
C ASP A 348 16.25 -6.11 20.27
N GLY A 349 15.93 -4.84 19.99
CA GLY A 349 16.33 -3.67 20.78
C GLY A 349 17.77 -3.23 20.55
N SER A 350 18.45 -3.75 19.53
CA SER A 350 19.78 -3.26 19.14
C SER A 350 19.69 -1.81 18.64
N ALA A 351 20.66 -0.99 19.03
CA ALA A 351 20.74 0.38 18.53
C ALA A 351 21.12 0.36 17.04
N PRO A 352 20.38 1.05 16.17
CA PRO A 352 20.71 1.11 14.75
C PRO A 352 22.01 1.90 14.50
N TYR A 353 22.73 1.53 13.45
CA TYR A 353 23.94 2.22 13.02
C TYR A 353 23.64 3.39 12.06
N GLY A 354 22.41 3.52 11.61
CA GLY A 354 21.92 4.56 10.72
C GLY A 354 20.46 4.34 10.40
N TYR A 355 19.92 5.14 9.50
CA TYR A 355 18.49 5.17 9.25
C TYR A 355 18.21 5.25 7.77
N SER A 356 17.13 4.58 7.35
CA SER A 356 16.55 4.68 6.04
C SER A 356 15.07 5.05 6.12
N TYR A 357 14.50 5.51 5.03
CA TYR A 357 13.06 5.71 4.91
C TYR A 357 12.58 5.43 3.49
N LEU A 358 11.29 5.24 3.36
CA LEU A 358 10.62 5.01 2.09
C LEU A 358 9.86 6.28 1.69
N GLU A 359 10.11 6.80 0.51
CA GLU A 359 9.38 7.94 -0.03
C GLU A 359 9.21 7.76 -1.54
N ASN A 360 7.96 7.88 -2.01
CA ASN A 360 7.63 7.77 -3.43
C ASN A 360 8.13 6.46 -4.07
N GLY A 361 7.95 5.32 -3.38
CA GLY A 361 8.39 4.02 -3.87
C GLY A 361 9.91 3.83 -3.95
N LYS A 362 10.68 4.78 -3.44
CA LYS A 362 12.14 4.75 -3.39
C LYS A 362 12.64 4.59 -1.98
N VAL A 363 13.85 4.06 -1.87
CA VAL A 363 14.56 3.94 -0.60
C VAL A 363 15.54 5.11 -0.47
N TRP A 364 15.50 5.76 0.68
CA TRP A 364 16.40 6.83 1.06
C TRP A 364 17.23 6.40 2.26
N ILE A 365 18.48 6.82 2.32
CA ILE A 365 19.33 6.64 3.49
C ILE A 365 19.73 7.99 4.09
N CYS A 366 19.73 8.07 5.42
CA CYS A 366 20.24 9.21 6.18
C CYS A 366 21.69 8.91 6.60
N MET A 367 22.64 9.57 5.97
CA MET A 367 24.06 9.43 6.31
C MET A 367 24.54 10.61 7.11
N GLU A 368 25.25 10.32 8.20
CA GLU A 368 25.89 11.34 9.04
C GLU A 368 27.00 12.04 8.27
N VAL A 369 26.98 13.36 8.31
CA VAL A 369 28.01 14.25 7.72
C VAL A 369 28.50 15.23 8.80
N PRO A 370 29.65 15.92 8.60
CA PRO A 370 30.08 16.90 9.60
C PRO A 370 29.08 18.00 9.80
N HIS A 371 29.06 18.51 11.03
CA HIS A 371 28.23 19.62 11.49
C HIS A 371 28.20 20.84 10.54
N ALA A 372 29.33 21.18 9.93
CA ALA A 372 29.42 22.27 8.94
C ALA A 372 28.55 22.06 7.68
N LEU A 373 28.01 20.86 7.47
CA LEU A 373 27.14 20.48 6.35
C LEU A 373 25.73 20.10 6.79
N GLY A 374 25.38 20.32 8.06
CA GLY A 374 24.05 20.10 8.59
C GLY A 374 23.84 18.74 9.24
N ASP A 375 24.93 18.06 9.66
CA ASP A 375 24.96 16.80 10.41
C ASP A 375 24.50 15.56 9.63
N TYR A 376 23.50 15.66 8.74
CA TYR A 376 22.98 14.56 7.93
C TYR A 376 22.79 14.93 6.47
N MET A 377 22.97 13.93 5.62
CA MET A 377 22.65 13.99 4.20
C MET A 377 21.63 12.88 3.89
N GLU A 378 20.54 13.24 3.21
CA GLU A 378 19.54 12.31 2.72
C GLU A 378 19.88 11.93 1.28
N ILE A 379 19.98 10.63 1.01
CA ILE A 379 20.48 10.08 -0.26
C ILE A 379 19.42 9.16 -0.82
N GLU A 380 18.94 9.47 -2.02
CA GLU A 380 18.03 8.61 -2.77
C GLU A 380 18.81 7.45 -3.40
N LEU A 381 18.33 6.22 -3.21
CA LEU A 381 18.92 5.03 -3.82
C LEU A 381 18.23 4.70 -5.14
N ASP A 382 19.03 4.35 -6.14
CA ASP A 382 18.53 3.75 -7.38
C ASP A 382 18.32 2.25 -7.14
N THR A 383 17.08 1.87 -6.81
CA THR A 383 16.70 0.49 -6.50
C THR A 383 16.41 -0.37 -7.74
N GLN A 384 16.55 0.20 -8.95
CA GLN A 384 16.28 -0.52 -10.21
C GLN A 384 17.49 -1.31 -10.75
N GLN A 385 18.56 -1.49 -9.99
CA GLN A 385 19.76 -2.19 -10.45
C GLN A 385 19.89 -3.62 -9.90
#